data_a86e4964712380614f407e0e0ca6990a
#
_entry.id   a86e4964712380614f407e0e0ca6990a
#
_cell.length_a   1.000
_cell.length_b   1.000
_cell.length_c   1.000
_cell.angle_alpha   90.00
_cell.angle_beta   90.00
_cell.angle_gamma   90.00
#
_symmetry.space_group_name_H-M   'P 1'
#
loop_
_entity.id
_entity.type
_entity.pdbx_description
1 polymer ?
#
loop_
_entity_poly.entity_id
_entity_poly.type
_entity_poly.pdbx_seq_one_letter_code
_entity_poly.pdbx_strand_id
1 'polypeptide(L)'
;MIAAVNGHAIGIGFTLAMQADIRIVAEDAKYAIPQVRRGVLPDAMSHWTVPHFAGMAAAADVLLTGRTFDGAEAVRLGLASRCLPSGEVLSAALEVARDIAVNTAPMSVALSKRLLWQTARHGYGPEKVAVLETDLHLRVMGKPDAAEGVRAYLDRRDPRWTSRLSTDWEEVSPE
;
A
#
# COMPACT_ATOMS: atom_id res chain seq x y z
N MET A 1 1.26 4.12 3.83
CA MET A 1 1.71 3.47 5.10
C MET A 1 2.50 2.23 4.75
N ILE A 2 3.63 1.98 5.44
CA ILE A 2 4.47 0.79 5.25
C ILE A 2 4.46 0.01 6.56
N ALA A 3 4.16 -1.29 6.49
CA ALA A 3 4.24 -2.18 7.63
C ALA A 3 5.56 -2.97 7.58
N ALA A 4 6.40 -2.79 8.60
CA ALA A 4 7.60 -3.58 8.86
C ALA A 4 7.23 -4.68 9.86
N VAL A 5 6.90 -5.87 9.37
CA VAL A 5 6.44 -6.99 10.19
C VAL A 5 7.62 -7.91 10.49
N ASN A 6 8.47 -7.48 11.41
CA ASN A 6 9.75 -8.12 11.72
C ASN A 6 9.65 -9.34 12.66
N GLY A 7 8.45 -9.85 12.91
CA GLY A 7 8.21 -11.02 13.75
C GLY A 7 6.85 -11.65 13.48
N HIS A 8 6.43 -12.55 14.36
CA HIS A 8 5.13 -13.22 14.23
C HIS A 8 3.97 -12.21 14.24
N ALA A 9 3.02 -12.40 13.32
CA ALA A 9 1.78 -11.64 13.29
C ALA A 9 0.59 -12.59 13.13
N ILE A 10 -0.17 -12.77 14.21
CA ILE A 10 -1.27 -13.72 14.30
C ILE A 10 -2.56 -12.98 14.66
N GLY A 11 -3.66 -13.33 13.99
CA GLY A 11 -4.97 -12.72 14.22
C GLY A 11 -4.95 -11.22 13.92
N ILE A 12 -5.34 -10.40 14.89
CA ILE A 12 -5.40 -8.93 14.76
C ILE A 12 -4.06 -8.32 14.34
N GLY A 13 -2.93 -8.91 14.75
CA GLY A 13 -1.60 -8.44 14.35
C GLY A 13 -1.40 -8.49 12.83
N PHE A 14 -1.84 -9.57 12.18
CA PHE A 14 -1.72 -9.67 10.72
C PHE A 14 -2.82 -8.91 9.99
N THR A 15 -4.07 -8.96 10.47
CA THR A 15 -5.18 -8.21 9.85
C THR A 15 -4.98 -6.69 9.92
N LEU A 16 -4.34 -6.17 10.98
CA LEU A 16 -3.89 -4.76 11.03
C LEU A 16 -2.75 -4.48 10.04
N ALA A 17 -1.77 -5.37 9.89
CA ALA A 17 -0.72 -5.19 8.89
C ALA A 17 -1.29 -5.14 7.46
N MET A 18 -2.40 -5.83 7.20
CA MET A 18 -3.10 -5.78 5.91
C MET A 18 -3.72 -4.42 5.59
N GLN A 19 -3.80 -3.48 6.55
CA GLN A 19 -4.26 -2.10 6.30
C GLN A 19 -3.15 -1.19 5.74
N ALA A 20 -1.90 -1.65 5.73
CA ALA A 20 -0.80 -0.91 5.12
C ALA A 20 -0.81 -1.05 3.59
N ASP A 21 -0.26 -0.06 2.89
CA ASP A 21 -0.14 -0.09 1.42
C ASP A 21 0.99 -1.06 1.00
N ILE A 22 2.10 -1.06 1.73
CA ILE A 22 3.27 -1.91 1.50
C ILE A 22 3.54 -2.71 2.77
N ARG A 23 3.83 -4.00 2.63
CA ARG A 23 4.19 -4.90 3.74
C ARG A 23 5.50 -5.60 3.42
N ILE A 24 6.45 -5.50 4.36
CA ILE A 24 7.70 -6.25 4.36
C ILE A 24 7.67 -7.16 5.57
N VAL A 25 7.87 -8.45 5.37
CA VAL A 25 7.69 -9.49 6.39
C VAL A 25 8.99 -10.25 6.65
N ALA A 26 9.10 -10.84 7.83
CA ALA A 26 10.24 -11.67 8.20
C ALA A 26 10.09 -13.09 7.66
N GLU A 27 11.19 -13.70 7.19
CA GLU A 27 11.20 -15.06 6.65
C GLU A 27 11.07 -16.14 7.74
N ASP A 28 11.63 -15.88 8.92
CA ASP A 28 11.65 -16.76 10.09
C ASP A 28 10.41 -16.60 11.00
N ALA A 29 9.42 -15.85 10.56
CA ALA A 29 8.20 -15.57 11.30
C ALA A 29 7.00 -16.40 10.82
N LYS A 30 5.98 -16.47 11.66
CA LYS A 30 4.72 -17.15 11.37
C LYS A 30 3.57 -16.13 11.30
N TYR A 31 2.74 -16.31 10.31
CA TYR A 31 1.57 -15.47 10.04
C TYR A 31 0.31 -16.34 9.99
N ALA A 32 -0.80 -15.82 10.49
CA ALA A 32 -2.09 -16.50 10.40
C ALA A 32 -3.25 -15.54 10.68
N ILE A 33 -4.43 -15.87 10.15
CA ILE A 33 -5.71 -15.23 10.48
C ILE A 33 -6.62 -16.31 11.08
N PRO A 34 -6.37 -16.78 12.33
CA PRO A 34 -6.95 -18.01 12.86
C PRO A 34 -8.28 -17.82 13.61
N GLN A 35 -8.93 -16.67 13.49
CA GLN A 35 -10.16 -16.35 14.25
C GLN A 35 -11.24 -17.38 14.04
N VAL A 36 -11.43 -17.89 12.81
CA VAL A 36 -12.42 -18.94 12.50
C VAL A 36 -12.19 -20.23 13.26
N ARG A 37 -10.93 -20.57 13.62
CA ARG A 37 -10.59 -21.72 14.45
C ARG A 37 -10.93 -21.53 15.93
N ARG A 38 -11.41 -20.35 16.32
CA ARG A 38 -11.80 -19.97 17.68
C ARG A 38 -13.27 -19.53 17.76
N GLY A 39 -14.06 -19.82 16.71
CA GLY A 39 -15.49 -19.52 16.66
C GLY A 39 -15.82 -18.04 16.50
N VAL A 40 -14.85 -17.22 16.03
CA VAL A 40 -15.07 -15.79 15.75
C VAL A 40 -14.61 -15.44 14.34
N LEU A 41 -15.10 -14.31 13.81
CA LEU A 41 -14.73 -13.84 12.49
C LEU A 41 -13.42 -13.07 12.51
N PRO A 42 -12.62 -13.11 11.43
CA PRO A 42 -11.53 -12.17 11.20
C PRO A 42 -12.02 -10.72 11.22
N ASP A 43 -11.16 -9.84 11.71
CA ASP A 43 -11.41 -8.43 12.01
C ASP A 43 -10.70 -7.47 11.06
N ALA A 44 -10.65 -6.17 11.43
CA ALA A 44 -9.89 -5.12 10.76
C ALA A 44 -10.12 -5.10 9.23
N MET A 45 -11.37 -5.25 8.79
CA MET A 45 -11.76 -5.26 7.37
C MET A 45 -11.01 -6.30 6.51
N SER A 46 -10.48 -7.38 7.12
CA SER A 46 -9.70 -8.39 6.41
C SER A 46 -10.46 -9.07 5.26
N HIS A 47 -11.79 -9.20 5.39
CA HIS A 47 -12.64 -9.75 4.31
C HIS A 47 -12.70 -8.83 3.07
N TRP A 48 -12.26 -7.60 3.19
CA TRP A 48 -12.15 -6.67 2.07
C TRP A 48 -10.68 -6.52 1.62
N THR A 49 -9.74 -6.29 2.55
CA THR A 49 -8.33 -6.03 2.21
C THR A 49 -7.62 -7.28 1.68
N VAL A 50 -7.83 -8.45 2.30
CA VAL A 50 -7.14 -9.69 1.89
C VAL A 50 -7.47 -10.08 0.44
N PRO A 51 -8.75 -10.17 0.01
CA PRO A 51 -9.05 -10.50 -1.38
C PRO A 51 -8.60 -9.44 -2.38
N HIS A 52 -8.52 -8.15 -1.99
CA HIS A 52 -8.00 -7.10 -2.87
C HIS A 52 -6.50 -7.23 -3.14
N PHE A 53 -5.72 -7.68 -2.15
CA PHE A 53 -4.28 -7.87 -2.33
C PHE A 53 -3.92 -9.24 -2.91
N ALA A 54 -4.60 -10.29 -2.45
CA ALA A 54 -4.22 -11.68 -2.73
C ALA A 54 -5.13 -12.38 -3.75
N GLY A 55 -6.26 -11.77 -4.10
CA GLY A 55 -7.32 -12.41 -4.86
C GLY A 55 -8.18 -13.36 -4.02
N MET A 56 -9.35 -13.72 -4.56
CA MET A 56 -10.38 -14.47 -3.82
C MET A 56 -9.90 -15.88 -3.40
N ALA A 57 -9.14 -16.58 -4.24
CA ALA A 57 -8.70 -17.95 -3.94
C ALA A 57 -7.73 -17.98 -2.75
N ALA A 58 -6.72 -17.11 -2.71
CA ALA A 58 -5.80 -17.01 -1.60
C ALA A 58 -6.49 -16.47 -0.33
N ALA A 59 -7.42 -15.52 -0.49
CA ALA A 59 -8.24 -15.02 0.62
C ALA A 59 -9.07 -16.13 1.27
N ALA A 60 -9.76 -16.94 0.45
CA ALA A 60 -10.53 -18.08 0.93
C ALA A 60 -9.65 -19.09 1.69
N ASP A 61 -8.46 -19.39 1.14
CA ASP A 61 -7.51 -20.28 1.78
C ASP A 61 -7.13 -19.78 3.19
N VAL A 62 -6.67 -18.53 3.32
CA VAL A 62 -6.18 -18.04 4.63
C VAL A 62 -7.28 -17.66 5.61
N LEU A 63 -8.42 -17.12 5.14
CA LEU A 63 -9.50 -16.66 6.00
C LEU A 63 -10.42 -17.81 6.46
N LEU A 64 -10.69 -18.82 5.61
CA LEU A 64 -11.60 -19.90 5.94
C LEU A 64 -10.89 -21.05 6.66
N THR A 65 -9.62 -21.31 6.37
CA THR A 65 -8.85 -22.36 7.05
C THR A 65 -8.22 -21.88 8.35
N GLY A 66 -7.89 -20.57 8.43
CA GLY A 66 -7.14 -20.00 9.55
C GLY A 66 -5.78 -20.65 9.74
N ARG A 67 -5.18 -21.21 8.67
CA ARG A 67 -3.89 -21.89 8.72
C ARG A 67 -2.74 -20.92 8.91
N THR A 68 -1.62 -21.45 9.36
CA THR A 68 -0.36 -20.71 9.45
C THR A 68 0.36 -20.76 8.11
N PHE A 69 1.08 -19.69 7.79
CA PHE A 69 1.98 -19.58 6.65
C PHE A 69 3.23 -18.79 7.07
N ASP A 70 4.31 -18.90 6.29
CA ASP A 70 5.57 -18.19 6.51
C ASP A 70 5.67 -16.91 5.64
N GLY A 71 6.80 -16.19 5.76
CA GLY A 71 7.03 -14.96 5.02
C GLY A 71 7.14 -15.15 3.50
N ALA A 72 7.79 -16.24 3.07
CA ALA A 72 7.93 -16.56 1.65
C ALA A 72 6.56 -16.87 1.03
N GLU A 73 5.72 -17.61 1.76
CA GLU A 73 4.36 -17.89 1.33
C GLU A 73 3.48 -16.62 1.32
N ALA A 74 3.64 -15.71 2.29
CA ALA A 74 2.94 -14.43 2.29
C ALA A 74 3.22 -13.62 1.02
N VAL A 75 4.46 -13.59 0.54
CA VAL A 75 4.83 -12.95 -0.73
C VAL A 75 4.20 -13.69 -1.92
N ARG A 76 4.29 -15.01 -1.97
CA ARG A 76 3.70 -15.82 -3.05
C ARG A 76 2.18 -15.65 -3.17
N LEU A 77 1.50 -15.47 -2.05
CA LEU A 77 0.06 -15.21 -1.99
C LEU A 77 -0.33 -13.75 -2.27
N GLY A 78 0.63 -12.83 -2.42
CA GLY A 78 0.34 -11.40 -2.60
C GLY A 78 -0.01 -10.66 -1.30
N LEU A 79 0.16 -11.30 -0.15
CA LEU A 79 -0.11 -10.71 1.17
C LEU A 79 1.03 -9.81 1.67
N ALA A 80 2.23 -9.95 1.10
CA ALA A 80 3.38 -9.10 1.36
C ALA A 80 4.15 -8.80 0.07
N SER A 81 4.88 -7.69 0.03
CA SER A 81 5.69 -7.28 -1.13
C SER A 81 7.12 -7.82 -1.09
N ARG A 82 7.65 -8.05 0.12
CA ARG A 82 9.00 -8.58 0.34
C ARG A 82 9.02 -9.48 1.56
N CYS A 83 9.93 -10.48 1.52
CA CYS A 83 10.28 -11.34 2.64
C CYS A 83 11.79 -11.25 2.85
N LEU A 84 12.25 -10.97 4.06
CA LEU A 84 13.65 -10.73 4.42
C LEU A 84 13.97 -11.36 5.80
N PRO A 85 15.24 -11.58 6.13
CA PRO A 85 15.63 -11.90 7.51
C PRO A 85 15.06 -10.88 8.50
N SER A 86 14.58 -11.31 9.67
CA SER A 86 13.87 -10.45 10.63
C SER A 86 14.65 -9.17 11.02
N GLY A 87 15.98 -9.28 11.13
CA GLY A 87 16.86 -8.14 11.42
C GLY A 87 16.94 -7.09 10.32
N GLU A 88 16.53 -7.41 9.08
CA GLU A 88 16.62 -6.53 7.92
C GLU A 88 15.27 -5.86 7.57
N VAL A 89 14.17 -6.36 8.11
CA VAL A 89 12.82 -5.89 7.75
C VAL A 89 12.62 -4.41 8.02
N LEU A 90 13.05 -3.92 9.18
CA LEU A 90 12.88 -2.50 9.55
C LEU A 90 13.74 -1.58 8.68
N SER A 91 15.01 -1.93 8.45
CA SER A 91 15.91 -1.13 7.61
C SER A 91 15.37 -1.03 6.18
N ALA A 92 14.93 -2.14 5.59
CA ALA A 92 14.33 -2.17 4.27
C ALA A 92 13.04 -1.34 4.18
N ALA A 93 12.20 -1.37 5.22
CA ALA A 93 10.99 -0.53 5.26
C ALA A 93 11.33 0.96 5.34
N LEU A 94 12.37 1.32 6.11
CA LEU A 94 12.86 2.70 6.20
C LEU A 94 13.51 3.17 4.90
N GLU A 95 14.20 2.29 4.18
CA GLU A 95 14.73 2.60 2.84
C GLU A 95 13.61 2.96 1.85
N VAL A 96 12.55 2.13 1.79
CA VAL A 96 11.37 2.42 0.95
C VAL A 96 10.71 3.73 1.39
N ALA A 97 10.60 3.97 2.70
CA ALA A 97 10.00 5.20 3.21
C ALA A 97 10.82 6.45 2.84
N ARG A 98 12.16 6.36 2.92
CA ARG A 98 13.07 7.44 2.50
C ARG A 98 13.01 7.67 0.99
N ASP A 99 13.03 6.61 0.21
CA ASP A 99 12.92 6.70 -1.24
C ASP A 99 11.63 7.43 -1.65
N ILE A 100 10.50 7.05 -1.07
CA ILE A 100 9.23 7.77 -1.30
C ILE A 100 9.33 9.23 -0.84
N ALA A 101 9.89 9.49 0.35
CA ALA A 101 9.93 10.84 0.91
C ALA A 101 10.85 11.78 0.13
N VAL A 102 11.94 11.29 -0.44
CA VAL A 102 12.94 12.08 -1.18
C VAL A 102 12.60 12.16 -2.67
N ASN A 103 12.31 11.03 -3.29
CA ASN A 103 12.26 10.90 -4.74
C ASN A 103 10.87 11.06 -5.35
N THR A 104 9.81 11.15 -4.55
CA THR A 104 8.46 11.27 -5.08
C THR A 104 7.74 12.53 -4.61
N ALA A 105 7.02 13.21 -5.52
CA ALA A 105 6.26 14.39 -5.19
C ALA A 105 5.11 14.07 -4.23
N PRO A 106 5.02 14.70 -3.03
CA PRO A 106 4.05 14.35 -1.99
C PRO A 106 2.60 14.41 -2.47
N MET A 107 2.26 15.41 -3.29
CA MET A 107 0.93 15.55 -3.88
C MET A 107 0.60 14.38 -4.81
N SER A 108 1.52 14.02 -5.69
CA SER A 108 1.33 12.91 -6.64
C SER A 108 1.14 11.57 -5.92
N VAL A 109 1.92 11.31 -4.87
CA VAL A 109 1.79 10.09 -4.05
C VAL A 109 0.43 10.04 -3.34
N ALA A 110 0.01 11.16 -2.74
CA ALA A 110 -1.25 11.22 -2.03
C ALA A 110 -2.45 11.00 -2.95
N LEU A 111 -2.45 11.61 -4.14
CA LEU A 111 -3.51 11.46 -5.14
C LEU A 111 -3.51 10.06 -5.77
N SER A 112 -2.35 9.50 -6.08
CA SER A 112 -2.23 8.12 -6.58
C SER A 112 -2.75 7.12 -5.55
N LYS A 113 -2.37 7.26 -4.28
CA LYS A 113 -2.90 6.43 -3.21
C LYS A 113 -4.41 6.57 -3.08
N ARG A 114 -4.93 7.80 -3.11
CA ARG A 114 -6.38 8.05 -3.05
C ARG A 114 -7.11 7.34 -4.19
N LEU A 115 -6.62 7.48 -5.42
CA LEU A 115 -7.26 6.87 -6.58
C LEU A 115 -7.23 5.34 -6.53
N LEU A 116 -6.12 4.73 -6.11
CA LEU A 116 -6.02 3.29 -5.90
C LEU A 116 -7.10 2.80 -4.93
N TRP A 117 -7.22 3.43 -3.76
CA TRP A 117 -8.18 3.01 -2.75
C TRP A 117 -9.63 3.34 -3.11
N GLN A 118 -9.89 4.45 -3.80
CA GLN A 118 -11.22 4.77 -4.32
C GLN A 118 -11.65 3.77 -5.40
N THR A 119 -10.76 3.43 -6.32
CA THR A 119 -11.03 2.43 -7.36
C THR A 119 -11.39 1.08 -6.76
N ALA A 120 -10.61 0.62 -5.78
CA ALA A 120 -10.90 -0.62 -5.08
C ALA A 120 -12.23 -0.56 -4.31
N ARG A 121 -12.47 0.54 -3.58
CA ARG A 121 -13.66 0.72 -2.74
C ARG A 121 -14.96 0.78 -3.55
N HIS A 122 -14.94 1.44 -4.70
CA HIS A 122 -16.15 1.67 -5.51
C HIS A 122 -16.27 0.72 -6.69
N GLY A 123 -15.28 -0.15 -6.93
CA GLY A 123 -15.28 -1.05 -8.07
C GLY A 123 -15.29 -0.31 -9.42
N TYR A 124 -14.54 0.80 -9.51
CA TYR A 124 -14.51 1.58 -10.74
C TYR A 124 -13.96 0.77 -11.91
N GLY A 125 -14.68 0.79 -13.03
CA GLY A 125 -14.20 0.26 -14.29
C GLY A 125 -13.14 1.15 -14.94
N PRO A 126 -12.42 0.64 -15.97
CA PRO A 126 -11.29 1.34 -16.59
C PRO A 126 -11.68 2.70 -17.17
N GLU A 127 -12.88 2.85 -17.70
CA GLU A 127 -13.35 4.12 -18.28
C GLU A 127 -13.46 5.21 -17.21
N LYS A 128 -14.02 4.88 -16.03
CA LYS A 128 -14.11 5.83 -14.91
C LYS A 128 -12.73 6.17 -14.37
N VAL A 129 -11.84 5.19 -14.26
CA VAL A 129 -10.47 5.41 -13.82
C VAL A 129 -9.73 6.33 -14.79
N ALA A 130 -9.83 6.10 -16.10
CA ALA A 130 -9.18 6.93 -17.11
C ALA A 130 -9.62 8.41 -17.02
N VAL A 131 -10.90 8.68 -16.79
CA VAL A 131 -11.41 10.05 -16.60
C VAL A 131 -10.81 10.69 -15.36
N LEU A 132 -10.82 9.98 -14.21
CA LEU A 132 -10.27 10.49 -12.95
C LEU A 132 -8.74 10.70 -13.03
N GLU A 133 -8.01 9.75 -13.63
CA GLU A 133 -6.57 9.88 -13.83
C GLU A 133 -6.23 11.08 -14.70
N THR A 134 -6.95 11.28 -15.80
CA THR A 134 -6.71 12.41 -16.72
C THR A 134 -6.92 13.73 -16.00
N ASP A 135 -8.03 13.90 -15.27
CA ASP A 135 -8.29 15.12 -14.51
C ASP A 135 -7.18 15.39 -13.48
N LEU A 136 -6.87 14.40 -12.64
CA LEU A 136 -5.85 14.52 -11.61
C LEU A 136 -4.47 14.80 -12.23
N HIS A 137 -4.12 14.11 -13.33
CA HIS A 137 -2.85 14.28 -14.03
C HIS A 137 -2.67 15.70 -14.56
N LEU A 138 -3.67 16.24 -15.26
CA LEU A 138 -3.62 17.59 -15.81
C LEU A 138 -3.50 18.65 -14.71
N ARG A 139 -4.22 18.48 -13.61
CA ARG A 139 -4.14 19.38 -12.46
C ARG A 139 -2.78 19.36 -11.77
N VAL A 140 -2.15 18.18 -11.65
CA VAL A 140 -0.81 18.03 -11.07
C VAL A 140 0.26 18.56 -12.00
N MET A 141 0.13 18.37 -13.33
CA MET A 141 1.06 18.92 -14.32
C MET A 141 1.16 20.46 -14.27
N GLY A 142 0.12 21.14 -13.85
CA GLY A 142 0.11 22.58 -13.64
C GLY A 142 0.80 23.06 -12.36
N LYS A 143 1.30 22.16 -11.51
CA LYS A 143 1.94 22.51 -10.24
C LYS A 143 3.47 22.61 -10.36
N PRO A 144 4.14 23.40 -9.49
CA PRO A 144 5.60 23.60 -9.53
C PRO A 144 6.41 22.30 -9.47
N ASP A 145 5.96 21.30 -8.72
CA ASP A 145 6.65 20.04 -8.52
C ASP A 145 6.75 19.20 -9.81
N ALA A 146 5.82 19.36 -10.76
CA ALA A 146 5.92 18.70 -12.07
C ALA A 146 7.14 19.15 -12.85
N ALA A 147 7.40 20.46 -12.88
CA ALA A 147 8.59 21.03 -13.53
C ALA A 147 9.88 20.70 -12.75
N GLU A 148 9.82 20.70 -11.42
CA GLU A 148 10.96 20.34 -10.56
C GLU A 148 11.37 18.89 -10.77
N GLY A 149 10.43 17.95 -10.83
CA GLY A 149 10.71 16.53 -11.05
C GLY A 149 11.47 16.29 -12.36
N VAL A 150 11.03 16.93 -13.45
CA VAL A 150 11.71 16.85 -14.75
C VAL A 150 13.11 17.46 -14.66
N ARG A 151 13.25 18.65 -14.05
CA ARG A 151 14.52 19.35 -13.91
C ARG A 151 15.51 18.55 -13.07
N ALA A 152 15.09 18.05 -11.90
CA ALA A 152 15.92 17.23 -11.02
C ALA A 152 16.44 15.98 -11.73
N TYR A 153 15.58 15.31 -12.51
CA TYR A 153 15.95 14.15 -13.31
C TYR A 153 17.03 14.48 -14.36
N LEU A 154 16.86 15.58 -15.12
CA LEU A 154 17.82 16.00 -16.13
C LEU A 154 19.16 16.43 -15.52
N ASP A 155 19.11 17.12 -14.37
CA ASP A 155 20.27 17.60 -13.62
C ASP A 155 20.96 16.49 -12.80
N ARG A 156 20.37 15.29 -12.71
CA ARG A 156 20.85 14.14 -11.91
C ARG A 156 21.06 14.49 -10.44
N ARG A 157 20.11 15.18 -9.84
CA ARG A 157 20.09 15.58 -8.43
C ARG A 157 18.79 15.20 -7.76
N ASP A 158 18.80 15.20 -6.44
CA ASP A 158 17.56 15.03 -5.68
C ASP A 158 16.58 16.17 -5.96
N PRO A 159 15.28 15.87 -6.11
CA PRO A 159 14.24 16.87 -6.29
C PRO A 159 13.98 17.66 -4.99
N ARG A 160 13.47 18.88 -5.16
CA ARG A 160 13.07 19.77 -4.05
C ARG A 160 11.58 20.05 -4.15
N TRP A 161 10.78 19.18 -3.55
CA TRP A 161 9.34 19.30 -3.57
C TRP A 161 8.87 20.48 -2.72
N THR A 162 7.99 21.29 -3.26
CA THR A 162 7.46 22.50 -2.59
C THR A 162 5.95 22.44 -2.38
N SER A 163 5.22 21.67 -3.19
CA SER A 163 3.77 21.59 -3.11
C SER A 163 3.32 20.76 -1.90
N ARG A 164 2.30 21.27 -1.22
CA ARG A 164 1.69 20.60 -0.05
C ARG A 164 0.21 20.31 -0.34
N LEU A 165 -0.23 19.10 -0.06
CA LEU A 165 -1.61 18.69 -0.26
C LEU A 165 -2.59 19.56 0.56
N SER A 166 -2.20 19.96 1.79
CA SER A 166 -3.04 20.73 2.71
C SER A 166 -3.30 22.19 2.29
N THR A 167 -2.41 22.77 1.46
CA THR A 167 -2.49 24.19 1.08
C THR A 167 -2.64 24.41 -0.42
N ASP A 168 -2.10 23.50 -1.23
CA ASP A 168 -1.96 23.70 -2.67
C ASP A 168 -2.90 22.80 -3.49
N TRP A 169 -3.72 21.98 -2.80
CA TRP A 169 -4.73 21.15 -3.41
C TRP A 169 -6.15 21.58 -3.01
N GLU A 170 -6.95 21.98 -3.97
CA GLU A 170 -8.38 22.22 -3.79
C GLU A 170 -9.15 20.96 -4.20
N GLU A 171 -9.92 20.41 -3.28
CA GLU A 171 -10.86 19.34 -3.62
C GLU A 171 -12.00 19.93 -4.43
N VAL A 172 -12.08 19.52 -5.69
CA VAL A 172 -13.32 19.72 -6.47
C VAL A 172 -14.21 18.54 -6.10
N SER A 173 -15.35 18.83 -5.50
CA SER A 173 -16.39 17.81 -5.27
C SER A 173 -16.72 17.17 -6.61
N PRO A 174 -16.67 15.84 -6.74
CA PRO A 174 -17.20 15.20 -7.93
C PRO A 174 -18.72 15.47 -7.97
N GLU A 175 -19.17 16.10 -9.05
CA GLU A 175 -20.58 16.14 -9.41
C GLU A 175 -21.11 14.73 -9.71
#